data_4b6469efffbcba683c150b3d9cb30a13
#
_entry.id   4b6469efffbcba683c150b3d9cb30a13
#
_cell.length_a   1.000
_cell.length_b   1.000
_cell.length_c   1.000
_cell.angle_alpha   90.00
_cell.angle_beta   90.00
_cell.angle_gamma   90.00
#
_symmetry.space_group_name_H-M   'P 1'
#
loop_
_entity.id
_entity.type
_entity.pdbx_description
1 polymer ?
#
loop_
_entity_poly.entity_id
_entity_poly.type
_entity_poly.pdbx_seq_one_letter_code
_entity_poly.pdbx_strand_id
1 'polypeptide(L)'
;MCIRDRMIKALGGDVPNFAHHSLLTGPGGEALSKRLGTLALRDLREAGIEPAALCSLMARLGSSQPVELRVTLDEIAKDFDLSIFGSAPTKFDEKDLYPLTHRYLQTLNLGDVQQNLDSLGVPEDLAQSFWDITRENINTLNDLSVWWDIFAKGAEPIIDEDDQEFVEKAMSII
;
A
#
# COMPACT_ATOMS: atom_id res chain seq x y z
N MET A 1 31.03 -22.64 4.41
CA MET A 1 31.82 -21.70 5.24
C MET A 1 32.39 -20.62 4.33
N CYS A 2 31.97 -19.37 4.51
CA CYS A 2 32.30 -18.22 3.66
C CYS A 2 33.69 -17.64 4.02
N ILE A 3 34.31 -16.88 3.11
CA ILE A 3 35.58 -16.16 3.42
C ILE A 3 35.41 -15.24 4.63
N ARG A 4 34.24 -14.59 4.75
CA ARG A 4 33.89 -13.74 5.89
C ARG A 4 33.96 -14.48 7.23
N ASP A 5 33.45 -15.70 7.29
CA ASP A 5 33.44 -16.53 8.50
C ASP A 5 34.86 -16.81 8.97
N ARG A 6 35.76 -17.09 8.01
CA ARG A 6 37.20 -17.34 8.30
C ARG A 6 37.91 -16.08 8.82
N MET A 7 37.62 -14.93 8.24
CA MET A 7 38.16 -13.64 8.66
C MET A 7 37.73 -13.28 10.08
N ILE A 8 36.41 -13.41 10.37
CA ILE A 8 35.83 -13.13 11.69
C ILE A 8 36.49 -14.01 12.75
N LYS A 9 36.61 -15.33 12.49
CA LYS A 9 37.27 -16.28 13.40
C LYS A 9 38.76 -15.96 13.58
N ALA A 10 39.45 -15.60 12.51
CA ALA A 10 40.87 -15.24 12.57
C ALA A 10 41.12 -13.97 13.40
N LEU A 11 40.15 -13.08 13.46
CA LEU A 11 40.16 -11.86 14.30
C LEU A 11 39.66 -12.12 15.75
N GLY A 12 39.33 -13.36 16.09
CA GLY A 12 38.86 -13.73 17.43
C GLY A 12 37.40 -13.43 17.71
N GLY A 13 36.59 -13.14 16.66
CA GLY A 13 35.17 -12.87 16.79
C GLY A 13 34.28 -14.09 16.58
N ASP A 14 33.07 -14.03 17.11
CA ASP A 14 32.03 -15.02 16.86
C ASP A 14 31.37 -14.79 15.49
N VAL A 15 31.19 -15.86 14.74
CA VAL A 15 30.58 -15.79 13.41
C VAL A 15 29.05 -15.63 13.55
N PRO A 16 28.48 -14.53 13.06
CA PRO A 16 27.03 -14.37 13.07
C PRO A 16 26.34 -15.38 12.14
N ASN A 17 25.07 -15.60 12.37
CA ASN A 17 24.24 -16.36 11.45
C ASN A 17 23.93 -15.52 10.21
N PHE A 18 24.18 -16.09 9.03
CA PHE A 18 23.92 -15.44 7.76
C PHE A 18 22.73 -16.10 7.08
N ALA A 19 21.88 -15.29 6.48
CA ALA A 19 20.83 -15.74 5.59
C ALA A 19 20.90 -14.96 4.27
N HIS A 20 20.39 -15.55 3.21
CA HIS A 20 20.26 -14.95 1.88
C HIS A 20 18.83 -15.08 1.41
N HIS A 21 18.29 -14.01 0.89
CA HIS A 21 17.00 -14.01 0.21
C HIS A 21 17.17 -13.50 -1.22
N SER A 22 16.12 -13.58 -2.02
CA SER A 22 16.12 -13.13 -3.41
C SER A 22 16.39 -11.62 -3.51
N LEU A 23 17.01 -11.22 -4.63
CA LEU A 23 17.11 -9.81 -5.00
C LEU A 23 15.74 -9.33 -5.52
N LEU A 24 15.31 -8.17 -5.05
CA LEU A 24 14.12 -7.52 -5.59
C LEU A 24 14.46 -6.81 -6.90
N THR A 25 13.59 -7.01 -7.88
CA THR A 25 13.62 -6.34 -9.18
C THR A 25 12.31 -5.63 -9.44
N GLY A 26 12.28 -4.67 -10.33
CA GLY A 26 11.04 -4.08 -10.81
C GLY A 26 10.20 -5.05 -11.64
N PRO A 27 8.97 -4.65 -12.04
CA PRO A 27 8.06 -5.50 -12.79
C PRO A 27 8.64 -6.02 -14.12
N GLY A 28 9.48 -5.23 -14.79
CA GLY A 28 10.21 -5.60 -16.01
C GLY A 28 11.47 -6.44 -15.79
N GLY A 29 11.86 -6.69 -14.53
CA GLY A 29 13.09 -7.40 -14.18
C GLY A 29 14.32 -6.48 -14.04
N GLU A 30 14.17 -5.17 -14.16
CA GLU A 30 15.20 -4.17 -13.93
C GLU A 30 15.57 -4.09 -12.45
N ALA A 31 16.82 -3.70 -12.18
CA ALA A 31 17.25 -3.51 -10.80
C ALA A 31 16.54 -2.30 -10.17
N LEU A 32 16.01 -2.47 -8.96
CA LEU A 32 15.51 -1.35 -8.16
C LEU A 32 16.70 -0.45 -7.80
N SER A 33 16.76 0.73 -8.42
CA SER A 33 17.88 1.66 -8.31
C SER A 33 17.42 3.01 -7.81
N LYS A 34 18.07 3.52 -6.76
CA LYS A 34 17.86 4.88 -6.23
C LYS A 34 18.05 5.97 -7.30
N ARG A 35 18.84 5.72 -8.34
CA ARG A 35 19.11 6.69 -9.42
C ARG A 35 17.98 6.81 -10.43
N LEU A 36 17.10 5.81 -10.50
CA LEU A 36 15.96 5.80 -11.42
C LEU A 36 14.66 6.30 -10.76
N GLY A 37 14.73 6.85 -9.54
CA GLY A 37 13.56 7.31 -8.81
C GLY A 37 12.60 6.18 -8.43
N THR A 38 13.05 4.93 -8.54
CA THR A 38 12.21 3.78 -8.26
C THR A 38 12.19 3.51 -6.77
N LEU A 39 11.04 3.73 -6.18
CA LEU A 39 10.62 3.21 -4.88
C LEU A 39 11.44 3.67 -3.67
N ALA A 40 11.37 4.95 -3.33
CA ALA A 40 11.72 5.35 -1.98
C ALA A 40 10.52 5.11 -1.03
N LEU A 41 10.79 4.72 0.22
CA LEU A 41 9.74 4.61 1.25
C LEU A 41 8.94 5.92 1.44
N ARG A 42 9.58 7.04 1.12
CA ARG A 42 8.92 8.36 1.12
C ARG A 42 7.82 8.42 0.07
N ASP A 43 8.11 7.97 -1.16
CA ASP A 43 7.16 7.99 -2.28
C ASP A 43 5.95 7.11 -1.98
N LEU A 44 6.17 5.93 -1.40
CA LEU A 44 5.07 5.06 -0.94
C LEU A 44 4.21 5.73 0.14
N ARG A 45 4.85 6.44 1.07
CA ARG A 45 4.13 7.19 2.11
C ARG A 45 3.31 8.33 1.51
N GLU A 46 3.90 9.08 0.57
CA GLU A 46 3.21 10.18 -0.13
C GLU A 46 2.06 9.64 -1.00
N ALA A 47 2.22 8.45 -1.57
CA ALA A 47 1.14 7.74 -2.27
C ALA A 47 0.05 7.19 -1.34
N GLY A 48 0.21 7.29 -0.02
CA GLY A 48 -0.78 6.81 0.96
C GLY A 48 -0.75 5.31 1.21
N ILE A 49 0.36 4.64 0.86
CA ILE A 49 0.52 3.21 1.14
C ILE A 49 0.74 2.99 2.65
N GLU A 50 -0.06 2.10 3.21
CA GLU A 50 0.02 1.77 4.63
C GLU A 50 1.23 0.89 4.96
N PRO A 51 1.95 1.17 6.07
CA PRO A 51 3.11 0.38 6.48
C PRO A 51 2.81 -1.11 6.65
N ALA A 52 1.63 -1.46 7.17
CA ALA A 52 1.18 -2.84 7.34
C ALA A 52 1.08 -3.58 6.00
N ALA A 53 0.60 -2.91 4.95
CA ALA A 53 0.53 -3.45 3.60
C ALA A 53 1.92 -3.78 3.04
N LEU A 54 2.86 -2.83 3.17
CA LEU A 54 4.24 -3.02 2.73
C LEU A 54 4.93 -4.16 3.49
N CYS A 55 4.83 -4.19 4.82
CA CYS A 55 5.43 -5.23 5.65
C CYS A 55 4.84 -6.61 5.33
N SER A 56 3.52 -6.70 5.12
CA SER A 56 2.85 -7.95 4.74
C SER A 56 3.33 -8.48 3.38
N LEU A 57 3.46 -7.60 2.38
CA LEU A 57 3.99 -7.96 1.07
C LEU A 57 5.44 -8.44 1.20
N MET A 58 6.31 -7.65 1.84
CA MET A 58 7.73 -7.98 1.98
C MET A 58 7.96 -9.30 2.73
N ALA A 59 7.13 -9.63 3.71
CA ALA A 59 7.24 -10.86 4.48
C ALA A 59 6.90 -12.13 3.69
N ARG A 60 6.33 -12.01 2.49
CA ARG A 60 5.94 -13.14 1.63
C ARG A 60 6.54 -13.09 0.23
N LEU A 61 7.03 -11.93 -0.18
CA LEU A 61 7.56 -11.72 -1.52
C LEU A 61 8.81 -12.58 -1.76
N GLY A 62 8.77 -13.44 -2.77
CA GLY A 62 9.83 -14.42 -3.07
C GLY A 62 9.66 -15.76 -2.38
N SER A 63 8.55 -15.98 -1.69
CA SER A 63 8.12 -17.28 -1.18
C SER A 63 7.00 -17.88 -2.03
N SER A 64 6.66 -19.13 -1.78
CA SER A 64 5.49 -19.80 -2.38
C SER A 64 4.19 -19.56 -1.60
N GLN A 65 4.23 -18.82 -0.52
CA GLN A 65 3.08 -18.57 0.32
C GLN A 65 2.25 -17.40 -0.22
N PRO A 66 0.93 -17.43 -0.06
CA PRO A 66 0.09 -16.31 -0.45
C PRO A 66 0.40 -15.06 0.37
N VAL A 67 0.25 -13.89 -0.27
CA VAL A 67 0.34 -12.61 0.42
C VAL A 67 -1.02 -12.32 1.07
N GLU A 68 -1.02 -12.24 2.38
CA GLU A 68 -2.18 -11.88 3.18
C GLU A 68 -1.82 -10.68 4.06
N LEU A 69 -2.78 -9.78 4.25
CA LEU A 69 -2.58 -8.65 5.17
C LEU A 69 -2.41 -9.16 6.60
N ARG A 70 -1.37 -8.67 7.25
CA ARG A 70 -1.14 -8.76 8.69
C ARG A 70 -1.05 -7.34 9.24
N VAL A 71 -1.89 -7.02 10.19
CA VAL A 71 -2.01 -5.65 10.70
C VAL A 71 -0.83 -5.27 11.59
N THR A 72 -0.24 -6.25 12.28
CA THR A 72 0.86 -6.02 13.22
C THR A 72 2.13 -6.78 12.83
N LEU A 73 3.28 -6.25 13.23
CA LEU A 73 4.57 -6.94 13.06
C LEU A 73 4.64 -8.25 13.84
N ASP A 74 3.96 -8.35 14.98
CA ASP A 74 3.89 -9.59 15.77
C ASP A 74 3.15 -10.71 15.04
N GLU A 75 2.10 -10.37 14.30
CA GLU A 75 1.40 -11.34 13.43
C GLU A 75 2.30 -11.81 12.30
N ILE A 76 3.04 -10.90 11.67
CA ILE A 76 4.02 -11.23 10.63
C ILE A 76 5.10 -12.15 11.18
N ALA A 77 5.66 -11.82 12.36
CA ALA A 77 6.76 -12.55 12.96
C ALA A 77 6.40 -13.98 13.36
N LYS A 78 5.13 -14.23 13.74
CA LYS A 78 4.66 -15.58 14.10
C LYS A 78 4.75 -16.58 12.96
N ASP A 79 4.48 -16.10 11.74
CA ASP A 79 4.39 -16.94 10.53
C ASP A 79 5.60 -16.77 9.62
N PHE A 80 6.61 -15.99 10.04
CA PHE A 80 7.79 -15.70 9.23
C PHE A 80 8.80 -16.84 9.32
N ASP A 81 9.13 -17.44 8.17
CA ASP A 81 10.15 -18.49 8.04
C ASP A 81 11.06 -18.18 6.86
N LEU A 82 12.35 -17.93 7.13
CA LEU A 82 13.35 -17.69 6.09
C LEU A 82 13.59 -18.86 5.16
N SER A 83 13.24 -20.08 5.58
CA SER A 83 13.48 -21.30 4.78
C SER A 83 12.58 -21.42 3.54
N ILE A 84 11.46 -20.68 3.52
CA ILE A 84 10.51 -20.71 2.40
C ILE A 84 10.87 -19.79 1.24
N PHE A 85 11.90 -18.94 1.41
CA PHE A 85 12.29 -17.97 0.38
C PHE A 85 13.22 -18.60 -0.64
N GLY A 86 12.90 -18.39 -1.92
CA GLY A 86 13.74 -18.78 -3.03
C GLY A 86 14.96 -17.87 -3.22
N SER A 87 15.92 -18.32 -4.02
CA SER A 87 17.10 -17.53 -4.41
C SER A 87 16.93 -16.79 -5.75
N ALA A 88 15.89 -17.10 -6.51
CA ALA A 88 15.60 -16.45 -7.79
C ALA A 88 15.18 -15.00 -7.58
N PRO A 89 15.56 -14.05 -8.47
CA PRO A 89 15.11 -12.68 -8.41
C PRO A 89 13.58 -12.59 -8.33
N THR A 90 13.08 -11.73 -7.46
CA THR A 90 11.65 -11.59 -7.19
C THR A 90 11.19 -10.22 -7.66
N LYS A 91 10.11 -10.20 -8.44
CA LYS A 91 9.52 -8.97 -8.93
C LYS A 91 8.72 -8.29 -7.83
N PHE A 92 8.95 -7.00 -7.66
CA PHE A 92 8.17 -6.11 -6.83
C PHE A 92 7.39 -5.15 -7.72
N ASP A 93 6.09 -5.10 -7.56
CA ASP A 93 5.22 -4.11 -8.19
C ASP A 93 4.52 -3.33 -7.06
N GLU A 94 4.61 -2.01 -7.10
CA GLU A 94 3.94 -1.16 -6.10
C GLU A 94 2.41 -1.28 -6.19
N LYS A 95 1.87 -1.67 -7.35
CA LYS A 95 0.44 -1.91 -7.53
C LYS A 95 -0.11 -2.99 -6.62
N ASP A 96 0.73 -3.94 -6.21
CA ASP A 96 0.34 -5.02 -5.29
C ASP A 96 0.07 -4.51 -3.86
N LEU A 97 0.52 -3.28 -3.55
CA LEU A 97 0.32 -2.66 -2.24
C LEU A 97 -1.08 -2.05 -2.05
N TYR A 98 -1.72 -1.58 -3.13
CA TYR A 98 -3.03 -0.93 -3.05
C TYR A 98 -4.14 -1.86 -2.54
N PRO A 99 -4.27 -3.10 -3.01
CA PRO A 99 -5.27 -4.03 -2.46
C PRO A 99 -5.03 -4.36 -0.98
N LEU A 100 -3.77 -4.39 -0.54
CA LEU A 100 -3.43 -4.63 0.87
C LEU A 100 -3.74 -3.38 1.72
N THR A 101 -3.41 -2.20 1.21
CA THR A 101 -3.75 -0.93 1.85
C THR A 101 -5.26 -0.79 1.98
N HIS A 102 -6.03 -1.02 0.91
CA HIS A 102 -7.48 -1.02 0.95
C HIS A 102 -8.03 -1.95 2.04
N ARG A 103 -7.53 -3.19 2.12
CA ARG A 103 -7.93 -4.14 3.18
C ARG A 103 -7.57 -3.64 4.58
N TYR A 104 -6.43 -2.96 4.74
CA TYR A 104 -6.05 -2.36 6.00
C TYR A 104 -7.03 -1.27 6.42
N LEU A 105 -7.43 -0.38 5.50
CA LEU A 105 -8.41 0.67 5.77
C LEU A 105 -9.75 0.10 6.25
N GLN A 106 -10.15 -1.07 5.77
CA GLN A 106 -11.36 -1.76 6.22
C GLN A 106 -11.29 -2.18 7.71
N THR A 107 -10.10 -2.32 8.28
CA THR A 107 -9.91 -2.66 9.70
C THR A 107 -9.98 -1.46 10.62
N LEU A 108 -9.87 -0.24 10.08
CA LEU A 108 -9.85 1.00 10.84
C LEU A 108 -11.25 1.42 11.29
N ASN A 109 -11.32 1.98 12.49
CA ASN A 109 -12.53 2.63 13.01
C ASN A 109 -12.41 4.15 12.88
N LEU A 110 -13.50 4.89 13.17
CA LEU A 110 -13.52 6.35 13.06
C LEU A 110 -12.39 7.02 13.85
N GLY A 111 -12.09 6.52 15.06
CA GLY A 111 -11.04 7.10 15.90
C GLY A 111 -9.65 7.05 15.27
N ASP A 112 -9.38 6.02 14.45
CA ASP A 112 -8.09 5.85 13.77
C ASP A 112 -7.89 6.88 12.64
N VAL A 113 -8.97 7.38 12.05
CA VAL A 113 -8.96 8.30 10.91
C VAL A 113 -9.44 9.72 11.25
N GLN A 114 -9.82 9.96 12.50
CA GLN A 114 -10.40 11.24 12.94
C GLN A 114 -9.55 12.43 12.52
N GLN A 115 -8.23 12.35 12.72
CA GLN A 115 -7.32 13.44 12.37
C GLN A 115 -7.31 13.73 10.86
N ASN A 116 -7.48 12.71 10.02
CA ASN A 116 -7.57 12.86 8.57
C ASN A 116 -8.87 13.60 8.21
N LEU A 117 -10.00 13.22 8.80
CA LEU A 117 -11.29 13.85 8.56
C LEU A 117 -11.32 15.28 9.05
N ASP A 118 -10.77 15.56 10.24
CA ASP A 118 -10.67 16.90 10.79
C ASP A 118 -9.84 17.83 9.88
N SER A 119 -8.73 17.30 9.32
CA SER A 119 -7.87 18.07 8.40
C SER A 119 -8.57 18.42 7.08
N LEU A 120 -9.58 17.64 6.68
CA LEU A 120 -10.42 17.91 5.52
C LEU A 120 -11.62 18.81 5.83
N GLY A 121 -11.85 19.11 7.10
CA GLY A 121 -12.98 19.92 7.55
C GLY A 121 -14.30 19.16 7.54
N VAL A 122 -14.28 17.84 7.67
CA VAL A 122 -15.50 17.02 7.78
C VAL A 122 -16.16 17.32 9.13
N PRO A 123 -17.45 17.75 9.16
CA PRO A 123 -18.16 17.98 10.41
C PRO A 123 -18.28 16.72 11.27
N GLU A 124 -18.19 16.87 12.59
CA GLU A 124 -18.19 15.74 13.54
C GLU A 124 -19.46 14.88 13.41
N ASP A 125 -20.61 15.51 13.18
CA ASP A 125 -21.89 14.83 12.99
C ASP A 125 -22.01 14.02 11.69
N LEU A 126 -21.17 14.30 10.70
CA LEU A 126 -21.10 13.58 9.42
C LEU A 126 -19.94 12.58 9.38
N ALA A 127 -18.95 12.69 10.26
CA ALA A 127 -17.69 11.95 10.19
C ALA A 127 -17.90 10.42 10.15
N GLN A 128 -18.76 9.88 11.01
CA GLN A 128 -19.03 8.44 11.05
C GLN A 128 -19.69 7.97 9.73
N SER A 129 -20.72 8.65 9.28
CA SER A 129 -21.44 8.27 8.07
C SER A 129 -20.57 8.40 6.82
N PHE A 130 -19.77 9.45 6.75
CA PHE A 130 -18.82 9.68 5.68
C PHE A 130 -17.75 8.58 5.63
N TRP A 131 -17.17 8.23 6.79
CA TRP A 131 -16.19 7.15 6.88
C TRP A 131 -16.78 5.80 6.46
N ASP A 132 -17.94 5.44 6.97
CA ASP A 132 -18.60 4.16 6.67
C ASP A 132 -18.92 4.00 5.17
N ILE A 133 -19.25 5.09 4.47
CA ILE A 133 -19.49 5.07 3.04
C ILE A 133 -18.18 5.01 2.24
N THR A 134 -17.17 5.79 2.64
CA THR A 134 -15.97 5.98 1.82
C THR A 134 -14.96 4.86 2.00
N ARG A 135 -14.81 4.27 3.18
CA ARG A 135 -13.78 3.24 3.46
C ARG A 135 -13.81 2.04 2.52
N GLU A 136 -14.99 1.70 1.98
CA GLU A 136 -15.13 0.58 1.04
C GLU A 136 -14.78 0.95 -0.40
N ASN A 137 -14.62 2.24 -0.68
CA ASN A 137 -14.44 2.78 -2.02
C ASN A 137 -13.09 3.46 -2.25
N ILE A 138 -12.26 3.57 -1.22
CA ILE A 138 -10.93 4.21 -1.29
C ILE A 138 -9.82 3.17 -1.29
N ASN A 139 -8.75 3.45 -2.01
CA ASN A 139 -7.55 2.63 -2.01
C ASN A 139 -6.51 3.14 -0.99
N THR A 140 -6.54 4.43 -0.71
CA THR A 140 -5.66 5.11 0.25
C THR A 140 -6.43 6.19 0.99
N LEU A 141 -5.91 6.65 2.14
CA LEU A 141 -6.51 7.79 2.85
C LEU A 141 -6.44 9.10 2.05
N ASN A 142 -5.54 9.20 1.07
CA ASN A 142 -5.46 10.37 0.19
C ASN A 142 -6.74 10.56 -0.64
N ASP A 143 -7.44 9.48 -0.93
CA ASP A 143 -8.67 9.51 -1.73
C ASP A 143 -9.83 10.20 -0.98
N LEU A 144 -9.75 10.29 0.35
CA LEU A 144 -10.78 10.96 1.18
C LEU A 144 -11.04 12.40 0.75
N SER A 145 -10.02 13.11 0.29
CA SER A 145 -10.16 14.50 -0.15
C SER A 145 -11.08 14.63 -1.37
N VAL A 146 -10.95 13.72 -2.33
CA VAL A 146 -11.78 13.68 -3.53
C VAL A 146 -13.22 13.32 -3.17
N TRP A 147 -13.41 12.34 -2.30
CA TRP A 147 -14.73 11.93 -1.83
C TRP A 147 -15.41 13.04 -1.03
N TRP A 148 -14.65 13.77 -0.19
CA TRP A 148 -15.21 14.90 0.56
C TRP A 148 -15.61 16.06 -0.36
N ASP A 149 -14.83 16.34 -1.38
CA ASP A 149 -15.18 17.36 -2.38
C ASP A 149 -16.49 17.01 -3.10
N ILE A 150 -16.68 15.75 -3.51
CA ILE A 150 -17.92 15.26 -4.11
C ILE A 150 -19.10 15.40 -3.13
N PHE A 151 -18.88 15.02 -1.88
CA PHE A 151 -19.94 15.04 -0.86
C PHE A 151 -20.36 16.47 -0.49
N ALA A 152 -19.39 17.38 -0.36
CA ALA A 152 -19.64 18.76 0.05
C ALA A 152 -20.11 19.68 -1.09
N LYS A 153 -19.65 19.45 -2.31
CA LYS A 153 -19.88 20.34 -3.46
C LYS A 153 -20.75 19.72 -4.55
N GLY A 154 -20.98 18.41 -4.50
CA GLY A 154 -21.56 17.63 -5.58
C GLY A 154 -20.55 17.21 -6.64
N ALA A 155 -20.90 16.23 -7.44
CA ALA A 155 -20.10 15.82 -8.59
C ALA A 155 -20.44 16.68 -9.80
N GLU A 156 -19.41 17.24 -10.45
CA GLU A 156 -19.60 17.81 -11.78
C GLU A 156 -19.67 16.65 -12.79
N PRO A 157 -20.75 16.55 -13.55
CA PRO A 157 -20.89 15.49 -14.55
C PRO A 157 -19.86 15.71 -15.66
N ILE A 158 -19.05 14.69 -15.94
CA ILE A 158 -18.21 14.66 -17.14
C ILE A 158 -19.07 14.11 -18.26
N ILE A 159 -19.44 14.99 -19.20
CA ILE A 159 -20.25 14.63 -20.36
C ILE A 159 -19.33 14.71 -21.60
N ASP A 160 -19.19 13.60 -22.30
CA ASP A 160 -18.45 13.57 -23.55
C ASP A 160 -19.12 14.49 -24.58
N GLU A 161 -18.32 15.13 -25.43
CA GLU A 161 -18.82 16.09 -26.44
C GLU A 161 -19.91 15.45 -27.33
N ASP A 162 -19.78 14.16 -27.64
CA ASP A 162 -20.73 13.41 -28.47
C ASP A 162 -22.07 13.14 -27.74
N ASP A 163 -22.10 13.20 -26.42
CA ASP A 163 -23.31 12.92 -25.60
C ASP A 163 -24.03 14.21 -25.16
N GLN A 164 -23.46 15.39 -25.37
CA GLN A 164 -24.03 16.67 -24.91
C GLN A 164 -25.46 16.90 -25.43
N GLU A 165 -25.67 16.68 -26.72
CA GLU A 165 -27.00 16.87 -27.33
C GLU A 165 -28.05 15.92 -26.77
N PHE A 166 -27.63 14.68 -26.44
CA PHE A 166 -28.55 13.70 -25.84
C PHE A 166 -28.92 14.11 -24.42
N VAL A 167 -27.92 14.54 -23.61
CA VAL A 167 -28.12 14.98 -22.23
C VAL A 167 -29.00 16.22 -22.16
N GLU A 168 -28.77 17.22 -23.02
CA GLU A 168 -29.61 18.43 -23.10
C GLU A 168 -31.06 18.10 -23.44
N LYS A 169 -31.29 17.18 -24.39
CA LYS A 169 -32.67 16.72 -24.71
C LYS A 169 -33.30 15.97 -23.54
N ALA A 170 -32.54 15.11 -22.86
CA ALA A 170 -33.05 14.38 -21.70
C ALA A 170 -33.46 15.32 -20.55
N MET A 171 -32.63 16.33 -20.25
CA MET A 171 -32.90 17.33 -19.22
C MET A 171 -34.07 18.26 -19.57
N SER A 172 -34.41 18.42 -20.84
CA SER A 172 -35.60 19.21 -21.25
C SER A 172 -36.93 18.50 -21.08
N ILE A 173 -36.93 17.20 -20.79
CA ILE A 173 -38.10 16.36 -20.62
C ILE A 173 -38.54 16.23 -19.15
N ILE A 174 -37.61 16.56 -18.21
CA ILE A 174 -37.82 16.52 -16.76
C ILE A 174 -38.26 17.89 -16.26
#